data_930847b9f50b411c849b2fc2524e74a1
#
_entry.id   930847b9f50b411c849b2fc2524e74a1
#
_cell.length_a   1.000
_cell.length_b   1.000
_cell.length_c   1.000
_cell.angle_alpha   90.00
_cell.angle_beta   90.00
_cell.angle_gamma   90.00
#
_symmetry.space_group_name_H-M   'P 1'
#
loop_
_entity.id
_entity.type
_entity.pdbx_description
1 polymer ?
#
loop_
_entity_poly.entity_id
_entity_poly.type
_entity_poly.pdbx_seq_one_letter_code
_entity_poly.pdbx_strand_id
1 'polypeptide(L)'
;MEEELDGLRSPPAPTEARQPKRATLPFDLPRIEIHREPDSTTCACGCQMQRIGEDVSEKLDYTPGVFTVERPVRGKWACRACERLVQAPVPAQVIDKSMPTAGLLAHVLVAKYADHQPLYRQEGLFARAGMALSRSTLAQWVGICGAQLQPLVEALKAELLAHPVLHADETPVEMLIPDKKKTHRATLWAYATPAFEPVKGVVYDFAERRDKTGPDPSPMPSTNGCASPVRR
;
A
#
# COMPACT_ATOMS: atom_id res chain seq x y z
N MET A 1 2.15 37.67 43.74
CA MET A 1 2.91 36.46 44.05
C MET A 1 2.47 35.29 43.15
N GLU A 2 1.99 35.58 41.95
CA GLU A 2 1.62 34.59 40.89
C GLU A 2 2.34 34.82 39.56
N GLU A 3 3.18 35.83 39.46
CA GLU A 3 3.92 36.16 38.22
C GLU A 3 5.34 35.56 38.11
N GLU A 4 5.80 34.83 39.11
CA GLU A 4 7.17 34.33 39.18
C GLU A 4 7.37 32.85 38.82
N LEU A 5 6.29 32.12 38.43
CA LEU A 5 6.35 30.69 38.14
C LEU A 5 6.30 30.31 36.65
N ASP A 6 6.18 31.27 35.77
CA ASP A 6 6.09 31.01 34.30
C ASP A 6 7.46 30.98 33.58
N GLY A 7 8.56 31.24 34.31
CA GLY A 7 9.93 31.30 33.78
C GLY A 7 10.70 29.99 33.75
N LEU A 8 10.16 28.87 34.23
CA LEU A 8 10.91 27.59 34.42
C LEU A 8 10.47 26.42 33.50
N ARG A 9 9.66 26.66 32.49
CA ARG A 9 9.42 25.64 31.47
C ARG A 9 10.45 25.77 30.35
N SER A 10 11.59 25.10 30.53
CA SER A 10 12.49 24.84 29.40
C SER A 10 11.71 24.15 28.27
N PRO A 11 11.84 24.60 27.01
CA PRO A 11 11.20 23.91 25.89
C PRO A 11 11.70 22.46 25.84
N PRO A 12 10.82 21.48 25.58
CA PRO A 12 11.25 20.10 25.46
C PRO A 12 12.32 19.99 24.38
N ALA A 13 13.43 19.35 24.73
CA ALA A 13 14.51 19.08 23.78
C ALA A 13 13.94 18.42 22.52
N PRO A 14 14.39 18.79 21.32
CA PRO A 14 13.91 18.15 20.08
C PRO A 14 14.16 16.65 20.18
N THR A 15 13.10 15.88 20.22
CA THR A 15 13.17 14.42 20.19
C THR A 15 13.73 14.05 18.83
N GLU A 16 14.99 13.60 18.78
CA GLU A 16 15.56 13.04 17.57
C GLU A 16 14.59 11.98 17.03
N ALA A 17 14.10 12.22 15.82
CA ALA A 17 13.26 11.27 15.12
C ALA A 17 14.04 9.96 14.99
N ARG A 18 13.73 8.97 15.83
CA ARG A 18 14.28 7.62 15.74
C ARG A 18 13.94 7.08 14.36
N GLN A 19 14.93 7.06 13.47
CA GLN A 19 14.79 6.33 12.22
C GLN A 19 14.54 4.86 12.58
N PRO A 20 13.43 4.27 12.13
CA PRO A 20 13.13 2.88 12.43
C PRO A 20 14.24 2.00 11.84
N LYS A 21 15.07 1.41 12.68
CA LYS A 21 16.02 0.39 12.23
C LYS A 21 15.23 -0.79 11.69
N ARG A 22 15.49 -1.14 10.43
CA ARG A 22 14.93 -2.34 9.81
C ARG A 22 15.25 -3.54 10.71
N ALA A 23 14.23 -4.23 11.19
CA ALA A 23 14.43 -5.50 11.88
C ALA A 23 14.98 -6.52 10.87
N THR A 24 15.98 -7.28 11.28
CA THR A 24 16.49 -8.41 10.49
C THR A 24 15.41 -9.47 10.40
N LEU A 25 15.26 -10.08 9.21
CA LEU A 25 14.33 -11.19 9.03
C LEU A 25 14.85 -12.43 9.79
N PRO A 26 13.95 -13.24 10.40
CA PRO A 26 14.34 -14.46 11.12
C PRO A 26 15.20 -15.37 10.26
N PHE A 27 16.26 -15.94 10.86
CA PHE A 27 17.23 -16.76 10.12
C PHE A 27 16.69 -18.15 9.75
N ASP A 28 15.69 -18.63 10.47
CA ASP A 28 15.03 -19.93 10.32
C ASP A 28 14.03 -20.01 9.16
N LEU A 29 13.65 -18.87 8.59
CA LEU A 29 12.76 -18.86 7.44
C LEU A 29 13.47 -19.37 6.18
N PRO A 30 12.78 -20.18 5.33
CA PRO A 30 13.31 -20.61 4.04
C PRO A 30 13.68 -19.39 3.17
N ARG A 31 14.86 -19.43 2.55
CA ARG A 31 15.35 -18.37 1.65
C ARG A 31 15.44 -18.88 0.24
N ILE A 32 14.84 -18.14 -0.68
CA ILE A 32 14.94 -18.39 -2.12
C ILE A 32 15.89 -17.34 -2.67
N GLU A 33 17.05 -17.77 -3.17
CA GLU A 33 18.02 -16.87 -3.81
C GLU A 33 17.62 -16.61 -5.26
N ILE A 34 17.52 -15.33 -5.63
CA ILE A 34 17.19 -14.89 -6.96
C ILE A 34 18.40 -14.10 -7.48
N HIS A 35 19.22 -14.74 -8.30
CA HIS A 35 20.38 -14.10 -8.91
C HIS A 35 19.94 -13.22 -10.07
N ARG A 36 20.38 -11.96 -10.06
CA ARG A 36 20.14 -10.99 -11.13
C ARG A 36 21.47 -10.46 -11.64
N GLU A 37 21.82 -10.87 -12.83
CA GLU A 37 23.03 -10.47 -13.51
C GLU A 37 22.69 -9.45 -14.62
N PRO A 38 23.65 -8.61 -15.06
CA PRO A 38 23.45 -7.74 -16.19
C PRO A 38 23.34 -8.56 -17.49
N ASP A 39 22.64 -8.03 -18.48
CA ASP A 39 22.40 -8.68 -19.78
C ASP A 39 23.71 -9.01 -20.52
N SER A 40 24.77 -8.27 -20.26
CA SER A 40 26.11 -8.52 -20.82
C SER A 40 27.19 -8.17 -19.82
N THR A 41 28.16 -9.07 -19.68
CA THR A 41 29.38 -8.86 -18.91
C THR A 41 30.57 -8.46 -19.81
N THR A 42 30.31 -8.16 -21.09
CA THR A 42 31.31 -7.63 -22.01
C THR A 42 31.26 -6.11 -22.03
N CYS A 43 32.38 -5.45 -21.77
CA CYS A 43 32.49 -4.00 -21.81
C CYS A 43 32.44 -3.49 -23.25
N ALA A 44 32.02 -2.23 -23.46
CA ALA A 44 32.04 -1.57 -24.77
C ALA A 44 33.45 -1.48 -25.37
N CYS A 45 34.52 -1.64 -24.57
CA CYS A 45 35.91 -1.75 -25.08
C CYS A 45 36.29 -3.17 -25.53
N GLY A 46 35.36 -4.14 -25.53
CA GLY A 46 35.58 -5.54 -25.91
C GLY A 46 36.16 -6.43 -24.81
N CYS A 47 36.50 -5.88 -23.65
CA CYS A 47 37.07 -6.66 -22.57
C CYS A 47 35.96 -7.36 -21.72
N GLN A 48 36.26 -8.56 -21.23
CA GLN A 48 35.39 -9.25 -20.26
C GLN A 48 35.49 -8.57 -18.89
N MET A 49 34.36 -8.20 -18.30
CA MET A 49 34.30 -7.62 -16.97
C MET A 49 34.50 -8.68 -15.90
N GLN A 50 35.07 -8.29 -14.76
CA GLN A 50 35.26 -9.16 -13.61
C GLN A 50 34.25 -8.81 -12.53
N ARG A 51 33.65 -9.83 -11.89
CA ARG A 51 32.79 -9.65 -10.73
C ARG A 51 33.62 -9.15 -9.55
N ILE A 52 33.30 -7.99 -9.01
CA ILE A 52 34.00 -7.34 -7.88
C ILE A 52 33.22 -7.39 -6.58
N GLY A 53 31.97 -7.80 -6.61
CA GLY A 53 31.10 -7.89 -5.44
C GLY A 53 29.65 -8.16 -5.81
N GLU A 54 28.81 -8.14 -4.82
CA GLU A 54 27.37 -8.30 -4.97
C GLU A 54 26.61 -7.44 -3.97
N ASP A 55 25.41 -6.99 -4.34
CA ASP A 55 24.45 -6.42 -3.43
C ASP A 55 23.37 -7.45 -3.13
N VAL A 56 23.15 -7.70 -1.85
CA VAL A 56 22.15 -8.64 -1.37
C VAL A 56 21.07 -7.87 -0.63
N SER A 57 19.83 -8.12 -0.98
CA SER A 57 18.66 -7.63 -0.24
C SER A 57 17.73 -8.77 0.10
N GLU A 58 16.94 -8.63 1.15
CA GLU A 58 15.97 -9.64 1.54
C GLU A 58 14.57 -9.07 1.51
N LYS A 59 13.63 -9.85 0.98
CA LYS A 59 12.20 -9.56 0.93
C LYS A 59 11.44 -10.70 1.55
N LEU A 60 10.39 -10.36 2.30
CA LEU A 60 9.49 -11.34 2.88
C LEU A 60 8.35 -11.61 1.93
N ASP A 61 8.17 -12.87 1.57
CA ASP A 61 7.02 -13.36 0.83
C ASP A 61 6.15 -14.25 1.70
N TYR A 62 4.89 -14.40 1.34
CA TYR A 62 3.92 -15.20 2.06
C TYR A 62 3.04 -16.01 1.11
N THR A 63 3.21 -17.31 1.17
CA THR A 63 2.21 -18.26 0.67
C THR A 63 1.36 -18.66 1.86
N PRO A 64 0.00 -18.76 1.75
CA PRO A 64 -0.86 -19.02 2.90
C PRO A 64 -0.32 -20.13 3.81
N GLY A 65 -0.01 -19.78 5.06
CA GLY A 65 0.57 -20.66 6.06
C GLY A 65 2.11 -20.73 6.10
N VAL A 66 2.83 -20.20 5.09
CA VAL A 66 4.31 -20.28 5.04
C VAL A 66 4.92 -18.94 4.66
N PHE A 67 5.79 -18.41 5.49
CA PHE A 67 6.64 -17.29 5.13
C PHE A 67 7.91 -17.77 4.44
N THR A 68 8.28 -17.12 3.35
CA THR A 68 9.55 -17.30 2.65
C THR A 68 10.27 -15.96 2.53
N VAL A 69 11.60 -16.01 2.45
CA VAL A 69 12.41 -14.81 2.24
C VAL A 69 12.98 -14.87 0.83
N GLU A 70 12.54 -13.95 -0.04
CA GLU A 70 13.22 -13.70 -1.31
C GLU A 70 14.48 -12.90 -1.06
N ARG A 71 15.60 -13.40 -1.57
CA ARG A 71 16.92 -12.78 -1.41
C ARG A 71 17.52 -12.44 -2.78
N PRO A 72 17.15 -11.29 -3.39
CA PRO A 72 17.75 -10.84 -4.62
C PRO A 72 19.24 -10.55 -4.45
N VAL A 73 20.07 -11.24 -5.22
CA VAL A 73 21.52 -11.06 -5.27
C VAL A 73 21.88 -10.43 -6.60
N ARG A 74 22.52 -9.26 -6.57
CA ARG A 74 22.91 -8.51 -7.76
C ARG A 74 24.42 -8.40 -7.80
N GLY A 75 25.06 -9.13 -8.73
CA GLY A 75 26.50 -9.06 -8.96
C GLY A 75 26.95 -7.67 -9.41
N LYS A 76 28.11 -7.23 -8.92
CA LYS A 76 28.81 -6.02 -9.38
C LYS A 76 29.96 -6.45 -10.30
N TRP A 77 29.94 -5.94 -11.51
CA TRP A 77 30.93 -6.28 -12.54
C TRP A 77 31.76 -5.05 -12.93
N ALA A 78 33.05 -5.19 -12.94
CA ALA A 78 33.95 -4.11 -13.32
C ALA A 78 34.87 -4.53 -14.47
N CYS A 79 35.09 -3.63 -15.41
CA CYS A 79 36.10 -3.77 -16.47
C CYS A 79 37.44 -3.23 -15.96
N ARG A 80 38.47 -4.04 -15.93
CA ARG A 80 39.83 -3.62 -15.50
C ARG A 80 40.51 -2.67 -16.47
N ALA A 81 40.11 -2.69 -17.75
CA ALA A 81 40.73 -1.85 -18.76
C ALA A 81 40.18 -0.41 -18.80
N CYS A 82 38.87 -0.23 -18.58
CA CYS A 82 38.21 1.08 -18.64
C CYS A 82 37.47 1.47 -17.34
N GLU A 83 37.64 0.70 -16.27
CA GLU A 83 37.07 0.94 -14.93
C GLU A 83 35.54 1.10 -14.89
N ARG A 84 34.84 0.73 -15.97
CA ARG A 84 33.40 0.81 -16.06
C ARG A 84 32.75 -0.23 -15.14
N LEU A 85 31.81 0.22 -14.28
CA LEU A 85 31.01 -0.62 -13.41
C LEU A 85 29.64 -0.90 -14.06
N VAL A 86 29.21 -2.15 -14.01
CA VAL A 86 27.86 -2.59 -14.45
C VAL A 86 27.25 -3.45 -13.36
N GLN A 87 25.98 -3.23 -13.09
CA GLN A 87 25.19 -4.00 -12.14
C GLN A 87 23.75 -4.09 -12.67
N ALA A 88 23.05 -5.21 -12.43
CA ALA A 88 21.63 -5.34 -12.76
C ALA A 88 20.80 -4.27 -12.04
N PRO A 89 19.79 -3.67 -12.68
CA PRO A 89 18.92 -2.68 -12.06
C PRO A 89 18.17 -3.27 -10.85
N VAL A 90 17.78 -2.40 -9.94
CA VAL A 90 16.88 -2.80 -8.83
C VAL A 90 15.51 -3.08 -9.45
N PRO A 91 14.89 -4.26 -9.19
CA PRO A 91 13.53 -4.52 -9.64
C PRO A 91 12.57 -3.49 -9.05
N ALA A 92 11.55 -3.10 -9.83
CA ALA A 92 10.48 -2.24 -9.35
C ALA A 92 9.80 -2.90 -8.13
N GLN A 93 9.49 -2.10 -7.13
CA GLN A 93 8.86 -2.52 -5.89
C GLN A 93 7.59 -1.71 -5.68
N VAL A 94 6.55 -2.34 -5.15
CA VAL A 94 5.30 -1.63 -4.80
C VAL A 94 5.56 -0.59 -3.70
N ILE A 95 6.38 -0.94 -2.73
CA ILE A 95 6.82 -0.03 -1.66
C ILE A 95 8.35 0.01 -1.67
N ASP A 96 8.90 1.17 -1.99
CA ASP A 96 10.34 1.36 -2.05
C ASP A 96 11.02 1.04 -0.72
N LYS A 97 12.15 0.30 -0.82
CA LYS A 97 12.98 -0.06 0.33
C LYS A 97 12.22 -0.78 1.47
N SER A 98 11.05 -1.35 1.18
CA SER A 98 10.27 -2.12 2.16
C SER A 98 10.59 -3.61 2.09
N MET A 99 10.16 -4.36 3.12
CA MET A 99 10.41 -5.80 3.20
C MET A 99 9.39 -6.68 2.44
N PRO A 100 8.10 -6.30 2.27
CA PRO A 100 7.12 -7.17 1.66
C PRO A 100 7.36 -7.33 0.16
N THR A 101 7.06 -8.52 -0.35
CA THR A 101 6.85 -8.75 -1.77
C THR A 101 5.47 -8.25 -2.19
N ALA A 102 5.23 -8.14 -3.50
CA ALA A 102 3.89 -7.85 -4.02
C ALA A 102 2.86 -8.93 -3.61
N GLY A 103 3.30 -10.21 -3.51
CA GLY A 103 2.47 -11.32 -3.06
C GLY A 103 1.98 -11.17 -1.62
N LEU A 104 2.87 -10.81 -0.70
CA LEU A 104 2.50 -10.55 0.69
C LEU A 104 1.54 -9.34 0.80
N LEU A 105 1.79 -8.26 0.06
CA LEU A 105 0.90 -7.09 0.04
C LEU A 105 -0.48 -7.45 -0.48
N ALA A 106 -0.57 -8.20 -1.58
CA ALA A 106 -1.83 -8.68 -2.13
C ALA A 106 -2.60 -9.56 -1.14
N HIS A 107 -1.90 -10.48 -0.44
CA HIS A 107 -2.53 -11.29 0.60
C HIS A 107 -3.14 -10.44 1.73
N VAL A 108 -2.41 -9.44 2.23
CA VAL A 108 -2.90 -8.54 3.29
C VAL A 108 -4.15 -7.79 2.83
N LEU A 109 -4.17 -7.30 1.59
CA LEU A 109 -5.32 -6.57 1.02
C LEU A 109 -6.53 -7.48 0.82
N VAL A 110 -6.35 -8.64 0.18
CA VAL A 110 -7.43 -9.62 -0.05
C VAL A 110 -8.02 -10.09 1.27
N ALA A 111 -7.17 -10.51 2.21
CA ALA A 111 -7.63 -10.92 3.53
C ALA A 111 -8.41 -9.81 4.25
N LYS A 112 -8.01 -8.54 4.12
CA LYS A 112 -8.71 -7.43 4.76
C LYS A 112 -10.05 -7.11 4.10
N TYR A 113 -10.09 -7.01 2.76
CA TYR A 113 -11.23 -6.44 2.04
C TYR A 113 -12.15 -7.49 1.42
N ALA A 114 -11.62 -8.63 0.98
CA ALA A 114 -12.44 -9.72 0.44
C ALA A 114 -12.84 -10.73 1.52
N ASP A 115 -11.91 -11.08 2.44
CA ASP A 115 -12.17 -12.08 3.49
C ASP A 115 -12.61 -11.46 4.82
N HIS A 116 -12.79 -10.14 4.85
CA HIS A 116 -13.22 -9.37 6.04
C HIS A 116 -12.36 -9.60 7.30
N GLN A 117 -11.07 -9.94 7.12
CA GLN A 117 -10.14 -10.13 8.23
C GLN A 117 -9.53 -8.79 8.67
N PRO A 118 -9.86 -8.26 9.85
CA PRO A 118 -9.23 -7.06 10.35
C PRO A 118 -7.75 -7.28 10.63
N LEU A 119 -6.94 -6.21 10.51
CA LEU A 119 -5.48 -6.28 10.63
C LEU A 119 -4.99 -6.88 11.95
N TYR A 120 -5.74 -6.71 13.04
CA TYR A 120 -5.38 -7.32 14.33
C TYR A 120 -5.46 -8.86 14.32
N ARG A 121 -6.37 -9.44 13.50
CA ARG A 121 -6.42 -10.90 13.30
C ARG A 121 -5.29 -11.38 12.43
N GLN A 122 -4.97 -10.64 11.36
CA GLN A 122 -3.82 -10.94 10.49
C GLN A 122 -2.50 -10.89 11.28
N GLU A 123 -2.30 -9.88 12.15
CA GLU A 123 -1.17 -9.79 13.07
C GLU A 123 -1.02 -11.08 13.90
N GLY A 124 -2.12 -11.57 14.49
CA GLY A 124 -2.12 -12.82 15.25
C GLY A 124 -1.89 -14.07 14.40
N LEU A 125 -2.39 -14.11 13.16
CA LEU A 125 -2.12 -15.21 12.22
C LEU A 125 -0.64 -15.26 11.84
N PHE A 126 -0.04 -14.14 11.50
CA PHE A 126 1.37 -14.03 11.14
C PHE A 126 2.30 -14.36 12.30
N ALA A 127 1.95 -13.92 13.52
CA ALA A 127 2.71 -14.28 14.71
C ALA A 127 2.73 -15.80 14.95
N ARG A 128 1.61 -16.51 14.73
CA ARG A 128 1.57 -17.98 14.82
C ARG A 128 2.37 -18.68 13.72
N ALA A 129 2.51 -18.03 12.56
CA ALA A 129 3.35 -18.51 11.47
C ALA A 129 4.84 -18.11 11.63
N GLY A 130 5.23 -17.60 12.81
CA GLY A 130 6.63 -17.27 13.15
C GLY A 130 7.05 -15.85 12.77
N MET A 131 6.13 -14.99 12.26
CA MET A 131 6.49 -13.65 11.82
C MET A 131 5.71 -12.57 12.57
N ALA A 132 6.41 -11.80 13.41
CA ALA A 132 5.81 -10.68 14.15
C ALA A 132 5.74 -9.43 13.27
N LEU A 133 4.56 -9.17 12.69
CA LEU A 133 4.26 -7.97 11.91
C LEU A 133 3.26 -7.12 12.70
N SER A 134 3.64 -5.90 13.06
CA SER A 134 2.77 -5.02 13.85
C SER A 134 1.58 -4.55 13.01
N ARG A 135 0.44 -4.34 13.66
CA ARG A 135 -0.78 -3.77 13.06
C ARG A 135 -0.52 -2.43 12.38
N SER A 136 0.34 -1.60 12.96
CA SER A 136 0.72 -0.31 12.36
C SER A 136 1.48 -0.48 11.05
N THR A 137 2.37 -1.46 10.95
CA THR A 137 3.08 -1.80 9.70
C THR A 137 2.09 -2.27 8.63
N LEU A 138 1.17 -3.18 8.99
CA LEU A 138 0.14 -3.65 8.06
C LEU A 138 -0.78 -2.51 7.60
N ALA A 139 -1.17 -1.60 8.50
CA ALA A 139 -1.98 -0.44 8.14
C ALA A 139 -1.25 0.52 7.21
N GLN A 140 0.04 0.75 7.42
CA GLN A 140 0.87 1.56 6.53
C GLN A 140 0.95 0.94 5.12
N TRP A 141 1.16 -0.37 5.01
CA TRP A 141 1.18 -1.06 3.72
C TRP A 141 -0.15 -0.93 2.98
N VAL A 142 -1.28 -1.12 3.69
CA VAL A 142 -2.62 -0.94 3.12
C VAL A 142 -2.80 0.48 2.59
N GLY A 143 -2.39 1.51 3.35
CA GLY A 143 -2.49 2.90 2.91
C GLY A 143 -1.67 3.20 1.65
N ILE A 144 -0.41 2.73 1.60
CA ILE A 144 0.46 2.94 0.43
C ILE A 144 -0.09 2.21 -0.80
N CYS A 145 -0.52 0.95 -0.64
CA CYS A 145 -1.13 0.19 -1.73
C CYS A 145 -2.41 0.87 -2.23
N GLY A 146 -3.25 1.38 -1.33
CA GLY A 146 -4.44 2.13 -1.70
C GLY A 146 -4.13 3.35 -2.56
N ALA A 147 -3.12 4.15 -2.17
CA ALA A 147 -2.67 5.29 -2.97
C ALA A 147 -2.15 4.88 -4.35
N GLN A 148 -1.45 3.75 -4.45
CA GLN A 148 -0.93 3.24 -5.73
C GLN A 148 -2.02 2.65 -6.64
N LEU A 149 -3.11 2.12 -6.07
CA LEU A 149 -4.24 1.59 -6.81
C LEU A 149 -5.24 2.69 -7.22
N GLN A 150 -5.08 3.92 -6.73
CA GLN A 150 -6.00 5.03 -7.00
C GLN A 150 -6.26 5.27 -8.50
N PRO A 151 -5.27 5.23 -9.42
CA PRO A 151 -5.54 5.41 -10.84
C PRO A 151 -6.49 4.36 -11.43
N LEU A 152 -6.43 3.11 -10.93
CA LEU A 152 -7.35 2.05 -11.34
C LEU A 152 -8.77 2.28 -10.82
N VAL A 153 -8.89 2.77 -9.59
CA VAL A 153 -10.18 3.14 -9.00
C VAL A 153 -10.81 4.29 -9.76
N GLU A 154 -10.03 5.30 -10.14
CA GLU A 154 -10.49 6.45 -10.93
C GLU A 154 -10.95 6.02 -12.33
N ALA A 155 -10.19 5.14 -12.99
CA ALA A 155 -10.59 4.58 -14.29
C ALA A 155 -11.90 3.77 -14.19
N LEU A 156 -12.02 2.92 -13.16
CA LEU A 156 -13.26 2.18 -12.90
C LEU A 156 -14.42 3.13 -12.61
N LYS A 157 -14.21 4.16 -11.80
CA LYS A 157 -15.22 5.18 -11.48
C LYS A 157 -15.68 5.90 -12.75
N ALA A 158 -14.77 6.31 -13.62
CA ALA A 158 -15.10 6.95 -14.87
C ALA A 158 -15.94 6.05 -15.77
N GLU A 159 -15.59 4.76 -15.88
CA GLU A 159 -16.36 3.79 -16.66
C GLU A 159 -17.76 3.58 -16.08
N LEU A 160 -17.89 3.38 -14.78
CA LEU A 160 -19.20 3.16 -14.14
C LEU A 160 -20.11 4.40 -14.24
N LEU A 161 -19.57 5.61 -14.06
CA LEU A 161 -20.33 6.85 -14.16
C LEU A 161 -20.79 7.18 -15.59
N ALA A 162 -20.23 6.54 -16.61
CA ALA A 162 -20.68 6.66 -18.00
C ALA A 162 -21.99 5.90 -18.27
N HIS A 163 -22.39 4.97 -17.41
CA HIS A 163 -23.66 4.24 -17.54
C HIS A 163 -24.87 5.11 -17.24
N PRO A 164 -25.97 4.97 -17.99
CA PRO A 164 -27.15 5.82 -17.84
C PRO A 164 -27.90 5.62 -16.52
N VAL A 165 -27.74 4.47 -15.88
CA VAL A 165 -28.39 4.10 -14.61
C VAL A 165 -27.38 3.53 -13.66
N LEU A 166 -27.35 4.03 -12.43
CA LEU A 166 -26.56 3.51 -11.34
C LEU A 166 -27.40 3.37 -10.07
N HIS A 167 -27.13 2.35 -9.30
CA HIS A 167 -27.59 2.27 -7.92
C HIS A 167 -26.60 3.04 -7.04
N ALA A 168 -27.12 3.89 -6.16
CA ALA A 168 -26.31 4.61 -5.17
C ALA A 168 -26.89 4.33 -3.78
N ASP A 169 -25.99 4.00 -2.85
CA ASP A 169 -26.33 3.79 -1.44
C ASP A 169 -25.35 4.54 -0.52
N GLU A 170 -25.83 4.99 0.62
CA GLU A 170 -25.01 5.69 1.61
C GLU A 170 -24.94 4.90 2.92
N THR A 171 -23.71 4.71 3.42
CA THR A 171 -23.46 4.09 4.72
C THR A 171 -22.73 5.06 5.63
N PRO A 172 -23.29 5.42 6.80
CA PRO A 172 -22.57 6.23 7.78
C PRO A 172 -21.46 5.42 8.44
N VAL A 173 -20.28 6.03 8.56
CA VAL A 173 -19.10 5.42 9.20
C VAL A 173 -18.55 6.35 10.27
N GLU A 174 -18.17 5.77 11.41
CA GLU A 174 -17.52 6.53 12.49
C GLU A 174 -16.03 6.63 12.24
N MET A 175 -15.52 7.85 12.11
CA MET A 175 -14.12 8.15 11.83
C MET A 175 -13.46 8.82 13.04
N LEU A 176 -12.24 8.41 13.36
CA LEU A 176 -11.38 9.08 14.32
C LEU A 176 -10.66 10.24 13.62
N ILE A 177 -10.76 11.44 14.19
CA ILE A 177 -9.99 12.60 13.73
C ILE A 177 -8.79 12.74 14.69
N PRO A 178 -7.56 12.88 14.17
CA PRO A 178 -6.40 13.21 14.98
C PRO A 178 -6.71 14.41 15.90
N ASP A 179 -6.22 14.36 17.14
CA ASP A 179 -6.39 15.41 18.16
C ASP A 179 -7.82 15.66 18.66
N LYS A 180 -8.83 14.95 18.19
CA LYS A 180 -10.20 15.02 18.74
C LYS A 180 -10.52 13.74 19.52
N LYS A 181 -11.00 13.92 20.76
CA LYS A 181 -11.42 12.80 21.62
C LYS A 181 -12.76 12.16 21.24
N LYS A 182 -13.42 12.68 20.19
CA LYS A 182 -14.73 12.20 19.72
C LYS A 182 -14.62 11.72 18.28
N THR A 183 -15.37 10.67 17.97
CA THR A 183 -15.56 10.22 16.58
C THR A 183 -16.36 11.27 15.79
N HIS A 184 -16.11 11.32 14.50
CA HIS A 184 -16.86 12.09 13.53
C HIS A 184 -17.64 11.15 12.62
N ARG A 185 -18.88 11.47 12.33
CA ARG A 185 -19.70 10.68 11.42
C ARG A 185 -19.43 11.12 9.98
N ALA A 186 -18.74 10.28 9.26
CA ALA A 186 -18.49 10.39 7.82
C ALA A 186 -19.48 9.52 7.03
N THR A 187 -19.47 9.62 5.71
CA THR A 187 -20.36 8.84 4.84
C THR A 187 -19.52 8.12 3.79
N LEU A 188 -19.80 6.84 3.60
CA LEU A 188 -19.27 6.04 2.51
C LEU A 188 -20.40 5.86 1.50
N TRP A 189 -20.18 6.33 0.26
CA TRP A 189 -21.06 6.12 -0.87
C TRP A 189 -20.64 4.90 -1.65
N ALA A 190 -21.59 4.09 -2.08
CA ALA A 190 -21.38 2.96 -2.98
C ALA A 190 -22.17 3.21 -4.26
N TYR A 191 -21.51 3.15 -5.41
CA TYR A 191 -22.14 3.22 -6.73
C TYR A 191 -21.98 1.89 -7.42
N ALA A 192 -23.08 1.30 -7.87
CA ALA A 192 -23.08 -0.02 -8.50
C ALA A 192 -23.87 0.00 -9.81
N THR A 193 -23.41 -0.76 -10.80
CA THR A 193 -24.17 -0.99 -12.02
C THR A 193 -25.34 -1.92 -11.77
N PRO A 194 -26.52 -1.72 -12.42
CA PRO A 194 -27.65 -2.60 -12.31
C PRO A 194 -27.38 -4.01 -12.85
N ALA A 195 -28.24 -4.97 -12.47
CA ALA A 195 -28.08 -6.35 -12.89
C ALA A 195 -28.21 -6.59 -14.40
N PHE A 196 -28.87 -5.71 -15.15
CA PHE A 196 -29.03 -5.80 -16.59
C PHE A 196 -27.87 -5.22 -17.40
N GLU A 197 -26.97 -4.41 -16.78
CA GLU A 197 -25.81 -3.88 -17.47
C GLU A 197 -24.74 -4.97 -17.71
N PRO A 198 -24.04 -4.96 -18.85
CA PRO A 198 -23.00 -5.94 -19.16
C PRO A 198 -21.77 -5.81 -18.24
N VAL A 199 -21.40 -4.58 -17.88
CA VAL A 199 -20.30 -4.31 -16.96
C VAL A 199 -20.83 -4.37 -15.53
N LYS A 200 -20.27 -5.25 -14.71
CA LYS A 200 -20.58 -5.35 -13.29
C LYS A 200 -19.46 -4.72 -12.48
N GLY A 201 -19.80 -3.72 -11.70
CA GLY A 201 -18.80 -3.06 -10.86
C GLY A 201 -19.45 -2.31 -9.72
N VAL A 202 -18.66 -2.11 -8.69
CA VAL A 202 -18.98 -1.24 -7.55
C VAL A 202 -17.78 -0.33 -7.31
N VAL A 203 -18.02 0.95 -7.13
CA VAL A 203 -17.01 1.91 -6.70
C VAL A 203 -17.48 2.61 -5.45
N TYR A 204 -16.54 2.86 -4.54
CA TYR A 204 -16.81 3.53 -3.29
C TYR A 204 -16.21 4.92 -3.30
N ASP A 205 -16.94 5.87 -2.69
CA ASP A 205 -16.48 7.22 -2.49
C ASP A 205 -16.66 7.62 -1.02
N PHE A 206 -15.71 8.35 -0.48
CA PHE A 206 -15.70 8.72 0.93
C PHE A 206 -15.89 10.22 1.10
N ALA A 207 -16.86 10.61 1.90
CA ALA A 207 -17.13 11.99 2.26
C ALA A 207 -17.01 12.20 3.76
N GLU A 208 -16.14 13.11 4.19
CA GLU A 208 -15.97 13.45 5.62
C GLU A 208 -17.23 14.07 6.22
N ARG A 209 -18.03 14.72 5.41
CA ARG A 209 -19.31 15.35 5.81
C ARG A 209 -20.41 14.91 4.87
N ARG A 210 -21.60 14.77 5.42
CA ARG A 210 -22.82 14.60 4.63
C ARG A 210 -23.23 15.97 4.06
N ASP A 211 -22.56 16.42 3.02
CA ASP A 211 -23.06 17.53 2.23
C ASP A 211 -24.25 17.05 1.39
N LYS A 212 -25.28 17.87 1.27
CA LYS A 212 -26.49 17.57 0.48
C LYS A 212 -26.23 17.44 -1.01
N THR A 213 -25.11 17.92 -1.47
CA THR A 213 -24.47 17.57 -2.73
C THR A 213 -23.61 16.34 -2.43
N GLY A 214 -24.03 15.16 -2.91
CA GLY A 214 -23.14 14.00 -2.97
C GLY A 214 -21.81 14.38 -3.61
N PRO A 215 -20.75 13.55 -3.51
CA PRO A 215 -19.47 13.85 -4.13
C PRO A 215 -19.74 14.29 -5.56
N ASP A 216 -19.21 15.48 -5.89
CA ASP A 216 -19.49 16.21 -7.13
C ASP A 216 -19.45 15.24 -8.33
N PRO A 217 -20.59 14.85 -8.89
CA PRO A 217 -20.59 14.14 -10.15
C PRO A 217 -20.17 15.19 -11.16
N SER A 218 -18.91 15.17 -11.59
CA SER A 218 -18.50 15.89 -12.80
C SER A 218 -19.62 15.79 -13.83
N PRO A 219 -19.97 16.84 -14.56
CA PRO A 219 -21.30 17.12 -15.09
C PRO A 219 -21.91 15.89 -15.77
N MET A 220 -22.96 15.35 -15.19
CA MET A 220 -23.82 14.40 -15.87
C MET A 220 -24.34 15.05 -17.15
N PRO A 221 -24.29 14.37 -18.31
CA PRO A 221 -25.12 14.77 -19.43
C PRO A 221 -26.56 14.73 -18.93
N SER A 222 -27.26 15.86 -19.05
CA SER A 222 -28.64 16.04 -18.64
C SER A 222 -29.56 15.06 -19.40
N THR A 223 -29.86 13.92 -18.79
CA THR A 223 -30.96 13.07 -19.21
C THR A 223 -31.94 12.94 -18.06
N ASN A 224 -33.12 13.53 -18.26
CA ASN A 224 -34.27 13.44 -17.38
C ASN A 224 -34.65 11.98 -17.11
N GLY A 225 -34.46 11.52 -15.88
CA GLY A 225 -34.87 10.18 -15.47
C GLY A 225 -34.48 9.92 -14.03
N CYS A 226 -35.14 10.55 -13.07
CA CYS A 226 -35.01 10.26 -11.65
C CYS A 226 -35.69 8.91 -11.37
N ALA A 227 -34.91 7.87 -11.12
CA ALA A 227 -35.41 6.66 -10.45
C ALA A 227 -35.29 6.90 -8.94
N SER A 228 -36.42 6.95 -8.26
CA SER A 228 -36.53 7.10 -6.81
C SER A 228 -35.90 5.92 -6.07
N PRO A 229 -35.26 6.12 -4.91
CA PRO A 229 -34.67 5.01 -4.15
C PRO A 229 -35.77 4.11 -3.61
N VAL A 230 -35.61 2.81 -3.86
CA VAL A 230 -36.40 1.77 -3.18
C VAL A 230 -36.00 1.75 -1.72
N ARG A 231 -36.91 2.19 -0.86
CA ARG A 231 -36.81 2.03 0.59
C ARG A 231 -36.95 0.55 0.96
N ARG A 232 -36.03 0.07 1.73
CA ARG A 232 -36.24 -1.01 2.71
C ARG A 232 -35.75 -0.57 4.05
#